data_1b8d312b944bc101710005d6727196b4
#
_entry.id   1b8d312b944bc101710005d6727196b4
#
_cell.length_a   1.000
_cell.length_b   1.000
_cell.length_c   1.000
_cell.angle_alpha   90.00
_cell.angle_beta   90.00
_cell.angle_gamma   90.00
#
_symmetry.space_group_name_H-M   'P 1'
#
loop_
_entity.id
_entity.type
_entity.pdbx_description
1 polymer ?
#
loop_
_entity_poly.entity_id
_entity_poly.type
_entity_poly.pdbx_seq_one_letter_code
_entity_poly.pdbx_strand_id
1 'polypeptide(L)'
;MLVLDNIIFSLQRSGGISVVWSELLKRLQLGNLNFECLEYDVMSNINRRQLNLNSKSVQVRKKRFLSITRYFSPRVVKNERFIFHSSYYRTCSNPNAINITTVHDFTYEYYYKGLKKRIHLWQKHRAISKSNF
;
A
#
# COMPACT_ATOMS: atom_id res chain seq x y z
N MET A 1 13.87 7.53 5.98
CA MET A 1 12.82 6.74 6.66
C MET A 1 11.91 6.13 5.60
N LEU A 2 11.36 4.93 5.85
CA LEU A 2 10.44 4.22 4.94
C LEU A 2 9.02 4.23 5.54
N VAL A 3 8.02 4.63 4.75
CA VAL A 3 6.59 4.60 5.11
C VAL A 3 5.88 3.63 4.19
N LEU A 4 5.29 2.59 4.75
CA LEU A 4 4.62 1.49 4.06
C LEU A 4 3.11 1.60 4.22
N ASP A 5 2.38 1.66 3.13
CA ASP A 5 0.92 1.69 3.16
C ASP A 5 0.35 0.28 3.01
N ASN A 6 -0.02 -0.32 4.12
CA ASN A 6 -0.49 -1.70 4.24
C ASN A 6 -1.97 -1.89 3.84
N ILE A 7 -2.49 -1.03 2.95
CA ILE A 7 -3.92 -1.03 2.58
C ILE A 7 -4.41 -2.39 2.06
N ILE A 8 -3.54 -3.19 1.42
CA ILE A 8 -3.91 -4.50 0.87
C ILE A 8 -4.51 -5.43 1.93
N PHE A 9 -4.02 -5.36 3.16
CA PHE A 9 -4.51 -6.20 4.25
C PHE A 9 -5.96 -5.89 4.67
N SER A 10 -6.46 -4.71 4.29
CA SER A 10 -7.85 -4.32 4.52
C SER A 10 -8.72 -4.47 3.26
N LEU A 11 -8.11 -4.66 2.08
CA LEU A 11 -8.84 -4.81 0.81
C LEU A 11 -9.19 -6.26 0.49
N GLN A 12 -8.43 -7.22 0.99
CA GLN A 12 -8.63 -8.64 0.71
C GLN A 12 -8.30 -9.52 1.92
N ARG A 13 -9.03 -10.63 2.06
CA ARG A 13 -8.80 -11.63 3.12
C ARG A 13 -7.50 -12.41 2.90
N SER A 14 -7.18 -12.74 1.66
CA SER A 14 -5.94 -13.39 1.22
C SER A 14 -5.73 -13.12 -0.27
N GLY A 15 -4.51 -13.27 -0.75
CA GLY A 15 -4.18 -13.11 -2.17
C GLY A 15 -2.69 -12.94 -2.40
N GLY A 16 -2.24 -13.09 -3.64
CA GLY A 16 -0.82 -13.02 -4.02
C GLY A 16 -0.14 -11.74 -3.56
N ILE A 17 -0.81 -10.58 -3.73
CA ILE A 17 -0.25 -9.29 -3.32
C ILE A 17 -0.01 -9.26 -1.80
N SER A 18 -0.95 -9.78 -0.99
CA SER A 18 -0.78 -9.81 0.47
C SER A 18 0.32 -10.77 0.93
N VAL A 19 0.59 -11.84 0.16
CA VAL A 19 1.72 -12.75 0.42
C VAL A 19 3.04 -12.03 0.15
N VAL A 20 3.21 -11.45 -1.03
CA VAL A 20 4.41 -10.68 -1.40
C VAL A 20 4.67 -9.55 -0.41
N TRP A 21 3.61 -8.82 -0.03
CA TRP A 21 3.71 -7.71 0.90
C TRP A 21 4.10 -8.15 2.31
N SER A 22 3.56 -9.28 2.77
CA SER A 22 3.93 -9.84 4.08
C SER A 22 5.39 -10.30 4.12
N GLU A 23 5.91 -10.89 3.03
CA GLU A 23 7.31 -11.27 2.91
C GLU A 23 8.23 -10.04 2.90
N LEU A 24 7.86 -8.97 2.20
CA LEU A 24 8.59 -7.70 2.24
C LEU A 24 8.72 -7.20 3.70
N LEU A 25 7.61 -7.14 4.43
CA LEU A 25 7.60 -6.66 5.82
C LEU A 25 8.47 -7.53 6.74
N LYS A 26 8.41 -8.86 6.60
CA LYS A 26 9.28 -9.79 7.36
C LYS A 26 10.76 -9.50 7.10
N ARG A 27 11.14 -9.33 5.83
CA ARG A 27 12.53 -9.04 5.44
C ARG A 27 13.02 -7.69 5.96
N LEU A 28 12.17 -6.67 5.95
CA LEU A 28 12.49 -5.36 6.52
C LEU A 28 12.71 -5.44 8.04
N GLN A 29 11.91 -6.25 8.75
CA GLN A 29 12.10 -6.50 10.18
C GLN A 29 13.42 -7.24 10.46
N LEU A 30 13.71 -8.30 9.71
CA LEU A 30 14.95 -9.06 9.86
C LEU A 30 16.19 -8.22 9.57
N GLY A 31 16.09 -7.29 8.62
CA GLY A 31 17.14 -6.34 8.29
C GLY A 31 17.28 -5.16 9.26
N ASN A 32 16.49 -5.12 10.34
CA ASN A 32 16.45 -4.02 11.32
C ASN A 32 16.28 -2.62 10.69
N LEU A 33 15.57 -2.56 9.56
CA LEU A 33 15.33 -1.30 8.88
C LEU A 33 14.25 -0.49 9.61
N ASN A 34 14.47 0.83 9.71
CA ASN A 34 13.50 1.73 10.33
C ASN A 34 12.38 2.04 9.34
N PHE A 35 11.17 1.57 9.65
CA PHE A 35 9.97 1.80 8.84
C PHE A 35 8.72 2.03 9.69
N GLU A 36 7.77 2.74 9.12
CA GLU A 36 6.42 2.93 9.66
C GLU A 36 5.39 2.30 8.72
N CYS A 37 4.36 1.68 9.29
CA CYS A 37 3.24 1.10 8.57
C CYS A 37 1.97 1.93 8.78
N LEU A 38 1.29 2.26 7.70
CA LEU A 38 -0.08 2.79 7.74
C LEU A 38 -1.04 1.63 7.59
N GLU A 39 -1.84 1.37 8.60
CA GLU A 39 -2.85 0.31 8.61
C GLU A 39 -4.25 0.88 8.83
N TYR A 40 -5.26 0.07 8.57
CA TYR A 40 -6.66 0.43 8.75
C TYR A 40 -7.30 -0.55 9.72
N ASP A 41 -8.27 -0.07 10.50
CA ASP A 41 -8.88 -0.77 11.65
C ASP A 41 -9.60 -2.09 11.35
N VAL A 42 -9.71 -2.48 10.08
CA VAL A 42 -10.30 -3.79 9.71
C VAL A 42 -9.24 -4.69 9.09
N MET A 43 -8.72 -5.59 9.89
CA MET A 43 -7.74 -6.58 9.46
C MET A 43 -8.31 -7.99 9.48
N SER A 44 -8.94 -8.36 8.37
CA SER A 44 -9.37 -9.75 8.12
C SER A 44 -8.32 -10.57 7.37
N ASN A 45 -7.19 -9.97 6.96
CA ASN A 45 -6.17 -10.62 6.14
C ASN A 45 -5.37 -11.66 6.94
N ILE A 46 -5.28 -12.87 6.40
CA ILE A 46 -4.61 -14.02 7.04
C ILE A 46 -3.10 -13.78 7.15
N ASN A 47 -2.46 -13.26 6.09
CA ASN A 47 -1.02 -13.02 6.07
C ASN A 47 -0.62 -11.93 7.07
N ARG A 48 -1.46 -10.88 7.23
CA ARG A 48 -1.20 -9.84 8.23
C ARG A 48 -1.23 -10.38 9.67
N ARG A 49 -2.15 -11.30 9.96
CA ARG A 49 -2.27 -11.90 11.31
C ARG A 49 -1.03 -12.70 11.72
N GLN A 50 -0.27 -13.20 10.75
CA GLN A 50 0.97 -13.95 10.98
C GLN A 50 2.19 -13.04 11.16
N LEU A 51 2.05 -11.73 10.95
CA LEU A 51 3.11 -10.75 11.11
C LEU A 51 3.10 -10.19 12.54
N ASN A 52 4.22 -10.31 13.23
CA ASN A 52 4.43 -9.68 14.53
C ASN A 52 5.11 -8.32 14.34
N LEU A 53 4.36 -7.32 13.85
CA LEU A 53 4.87 -5.96 13.70
C LEU A 53 4.92 -5.25 15.04
N ASN A 54 6.00 -4.50 15.28
CA ASN A 54 6.12 -3.67 16.48
C ASN A 54 5.00 -2.60 16.47
N SER A 55 4.22 -2.54 17.53
CA SER A 55 3.11 -1.59 17.67
C SER A 55 3.53 -0.12 17.52
N LYS A 56 4.76 0.22 17.91
CA LYS A 56 5.32 1.58 17.73
C LYS A 56 5.53 1.96 16.28
N SER A 57 5.72 0.98 15.39
CA SER A 57 5.91 1.19 13.95
C SER A 57 4.59 1.15 13.16
N VAL A 58 3.44 0.95 13.82
CA VAL A 58 2.15 0.80 13.15
C VAL A 58 1.23 1.95 13.53
N GLN A 59 0.85 2.75 12.53
CA GLN A 59 -0.17 3.79 12.64
C GLN A 59 -1.51 3.26 12.15
N VAL A 60 -2.43 2.97 13.06
CA VAL A 60 -3.79 2.52 12.71
C VAL A 60 -4.68 3.72 12.43
N ARG A 61 -5.33 3.71 11.26
CA ARG A 61 -6.29 4.73 10.83
C ARG A 61 -7.70 4.16 10.80
N LYS A 62 -8.69 4.97 11.20
CA LYS A 62 -10.09 4.58 11.12
C LYS A 62 -10.50 4.35 9.66
N LYS A 63 -11.15 3.22 9.42
CA LYS A 63 -11.70 2.89 8.11
C LYS A 63 -13.03 3.61 7.90
N ARG A 64 -13.01 4.66 7.08
CA ARG A 64 -14.24 5.23 6.54
C ARG A 64 -14.23 5.06 5.02
N PHE A 65 -15.23 4.36 4.45
CA PHE A 65 -15.40 4.18 3.00
C PHE A 65 -14.14 3.69 2.26
N LEU A 66 -13.51 2.60 2.74
CA LEU A 66 -12.25 2.10 2.17
C LEU A 66 -12.39 1.74 0.68
N SER A 67 -13.58 1.28 0.25
CA SER A 67 -13.91 1.03 -1.15
C SER A 67 -13.72 2.24 -2.07
N ILE A 68 -13.86 3.45 -1.51
CA ILE A 68 -13.66 4.73 -2.22
C ILE A 68 -12.28 5.29 -1.90
N THR A 69 -11.89 5.33 -0.62
CA THR A 69 -10.62 5.95 -0.20
C THR A 69 -9.38 5.24 -0.71
N ARG A 70 -9.50 3.97 -1.15
CA ARG A 70 -8.42 3.22 -1.81
C ARG A 70 -7.92 3.88 -3.10
N TYR A 71 -8.71 4.76 -3.71
CA TYR A 71 -8.33 5.50 -4.93
C TYR A 71 -7.61 6.82 -4.66
N PHE A 72 -7.56 7.25 -3.40
CA PHE A 72 -6.96 8.52 -3.00
C PHE A 72 -5.64 8.31 -2.24
N SER A 73 -4.77 9.31 -2.36
CA SER A 73 -3.50 9.36 -1.64
C SER A 73 -3.72 9.44 -0.13
N PRO A 74 -3.02 8.65 0.69
CA PRO A 74 -3.08 8.80 2.14
C PRO A 74 -2.38 10.09 2.55
N ARG A 75 -2.93 10.76 3.57
CA ARG A 75 -2.28 11.93 4.14
C ARG A 75 -1.14 11.48 5.05
N VAL A 76 0.09 11.79 4.67
CA VAL A 76 1.29 11.56 5.47
C VAL A 76 1.95 12.91 5.71
N VAL A 77 2.12 13.28 6.97
CA VAL A 77 2.78 14.53 7.35
C VAL A 77 4.19 14.20 7.81
N LYS A 78 5.18 14.57 7.02
CA LYS A 78 6.61 14.44 7.31
C LYS A 78 7.33 15.68 6.73
N ASN A 79 8.23 16.25 7.50
CA ASN A 79 9.00 17.42 7.11
C ASN A 79 10.33 17.04 6.41
N GLU A 80 10.79 15.83 6.62
CA GLU A 80 12.00 15.29 6.00
C GLU A 80 11.66 14.40 4.80
N ARG A 81 12.64 14.18 3.92
CA ARG A 81 12.50 13.25 2.80
C ARG A 81 12.30 11.81 3.31
N PHE A 82 11.36 11.12 2.71
CA PHE A 82 11.04 9.73 3.03
C PHE A 82 10.61 8.96 1.80
N ILE A 83 10.79 7.65 1.84
CA ILE A 83 10.28 6.74 0.81
C ILE A 83 8.86 6.35 1.20
N PHE A 84 7.92 6.48 0.27
CA PHE A 84 6.56 5.98 0.41
C PHE A 84 6.33 4.83 -0.57
N HIS A 85 5.95 3.67 -0.03
CA HIS A 85 5.61 2.50 -0.83
C HIS A 85 4.26 1.95 -0.39
N SER A 86 3.32 1.86 -1.32
CA SER A 86 1.99 1.30 -1.06
C SER A 86 1.89 -0.13 -1.58
N SER A 87 1.21 -0.97 -0.81
CA SER A 87 0.84 -2.34 -1.22
C SER A 87 -0.24 -2.37 -2.31
N TYR A 88 -0.70 -1.20 -2.74
CA TYR A 88 -1.66 -1.02 -3.82
C TYR A 88 -1.30 0.22 -4.65
N TYR A 89 -2.04 0.54 -5.71
CA TYR A 89 -1.76 1.67 -6.60
C TYR A 89 -2.10 3.03 -5.96
N ARG A 90 -1.39 3.38 -4.88
CA ARG A 90 -1.52 4.67 -4.18
C ARG A 90 -0.16 5.34 -4.06
N THR A 91 -0.17 6.66 -4.19
CA THR A 91 1.02 7.50 -4.00
C THR A 91 0.77 8.50 -2.88
N CYS A 92 1.81 8.98 -2.25
CA CYS A 92 1.76 10.05 -1.27
C CYS A 92 1.87 11.41 -1.97
N SER A 93 1.03 12.37 -1.59
CA SER A 93 1.05 13.74 -2.15
C SER A 93 1.96 14.70 -1.38
N ASN A 94 2.64 14.24 -0.32
CA ASN A 94 3.61 15.06 0.40
C ASN A 94 4.81 15.35 -0.52
N PRO A 95 5.27 16.62 -0.66
CA PRO A 95 6.38 16.97 -1.54
C PRO A 95 7.72 16.30 -1.17
N ASN A 96 7.86 15.89 0.09
CA ASN A 96 9.06 15.19 0.59
C ASN A 96 9.00 13.67 0.36
N ALA A 97 7.90 13.15 -0.21
CA ALA A 97 7.74 11.72 -0.47
C ALA A 97 8.44 11.32 -1.79
N ILE A 98 9.27 10.30 -1.71
CA ILE A 98 9.78 9.55 -2.85
C ILE A 98 8.85 8.35 -3.01
N ASN A 99 7.99 8.39 -4.04
CA ASN A 99 6.98 7.35 -4.26
C ASN A 99 7.58 6.15 -5.00
N ILE A 100 7.32 4.95 -4.48
CA ILE A 100 7.61 3.67 -5.15
C ILE A 100 6.29 2.98 -5.45
N THR A 101 6.15 2.47 -6.67
CA THR A 101 4.98 1.68 -7.09
C THR A 101 5.40 0.31 -7.62
N THR A 102 4.87 -0.75 -7.03
CA THR A 102 5.02 -2.11 -7.56
C THR A 102 3.83 -2.47 -8.43
N VAL A 103 4.11 -2.87 -9.67
CA VAL A 103 3.12 -3.43 -10.60
C VAL A 103 3.11 -4.94 -10.43
N HIS A 104 2.06 -5.48 -9.83
CA HIS A 104 1.98 -6.91 -9.50
C HIS A 104 1.53 -7.77 -10.68
N ASP A 105 0.56 -7.30 -11.47
CA ASP A 105 0.01 -8.04 -12.61
C ASP A 105 -0.63 -7.12 -13.65
N PHE A 106 -1.01 -7.74 -14.77
CA PHE A 106 -1.74 -7.11 -15.88
C PHE A 106 -3.12 -7.73 -16.10
N THR A 107 -3.68 -8.35 -15.06
CA THR A 107 -4.97 -9.05 -15.13
C THR A 107 -6.10 -8.16 -15.63
N TYR A 108 -6.14 -6.91 -15.18
CA TYR A 108 -7.16 -5.97 -15.61
C TYR A 108 -6.99 -5.54 -17.08
N GLU A 109 -5.78 -5.48 -17.59
CA GLU A 109 -5.50 -5.16 -18.99
C GLU A 109 -6.01 -6.26 -19.94
N TYR A 110 -5.82 -7.51 -19.54
CA TYR A 110 -6.08 -8.64 -20.44
C TYR A 110 -7.48 -9.24 -20.25
N TYR A 111 -7.98 -9.33 -19.04
CA TYR A 111 -9.16 -10.16 -18.75
C TYR A 111 -10.42 -9.37 -18.38
N TYR A 112 -10.33 -8.08 -18.06
CA TYR A 112 -11.48 -7.27 -17.72
C TYR A 112 -11.92 -6.35 -18.86
N LYS A 113 -13.21 -5.97 -18.86
CA LYS A 113 -13.82 -5.03 -19.83
C LYS A 113 -14.65 -3.97 -19.10
N GLY A 114 -15.00 -2.89 -19.83
CA GLY A 114 -15.91 -1.86 -19.34
C GLY A 114 -15.32 -0.91 -18.29
N LEU A 115 -16.21 -0.31 -17.48
CA LEU A 115 -15.87 0.77 -16.54
C LEU A 115 -14.87 0.33 -15.46
N LYS A 116 -15.02 -0.90 -14.96
CA LYS A 116 -14.13 -1.45 -13.93
C LYS A 116 -12.67 -1.50 -14.39
N LYS A 117 -12.44 -1.94 -15.64
CA LYS A 117 -11.11 -1.91 -16.27
C LYS A 117 -10.58 -0.48 -16.33
N ARG A 118 -11.39 0.46 -16.84
CA ARG A 118 -10.97 1.86 -17.01
C ARG A 118 -10.56 2.52 -15.69
N ILE A 119 -11.32 2.32 -14.62
CA ILE A 119 -11.01 2.87 -13.30
C ILE A 119 -9.70 2.28 -12.76
N HIS A 120 -9.53 0.96 -12.88
CA HIS A 120 -8.32 0.28 -12.39
C HIS A 120 -7.08 0.72 -13.17
N LEU A 121 -7.17 0.78 -14.50
CA LEU A 121 -6.08 1.26 -15.35
C LEU A 121 -5.72 2.71 -15.05
N TRP A 122 -6.73 3.58 -14.90
CA TRP A 122 -6.50 4.97 -14.52
C TRP A 122 -5.72 5.07 -13.21
N GLN A 123 -6.12 4.30 -12.18
CA GLN A 123 -5.42 4.29 -10.89
C GLN A 123 -3.98 3.80 -11.04
N LYS A 124 -3.77 2.71 -11.77
CA LYS A 124 -2.45 2.12 -12.03
C LYS A 124 -1.54 3.11 -12.78
N HIS A 125 -2.01 3.68 -13.89
CA HIS A 125 -1.26 4.68 -14.66
C HIS A 125 -0.93 5.92 -13.82
N ARG A 126 -1.90 6.41 -13.04
CA ARG A 126 -1.67 7.53 -12.13
C ARG A 126 -0.59 7.20 -11.08
N ALA A 127 -0.59 6.00 -10.53
CA ALA A 127 0.44 5.59 -9.57
C ALA A 127 1.82 5.54 -10.23
N ILE A 128 1.94 4.92 -11.41
CA ILE A 128 3.18 4.83 -12.18
C ILE A 128 3.70 6.23 -12.54
N SER A 129 2.85 7.13 -13.07
CA SER A 129 3.26 8.47 -13.49
C SER A 129 3.70 9.38 -12.32
N LYS A 130 3.27 9.07 -11.09
CA LYS A 130 3.66 9.79 -9.86
C LYS A 130 4.75 9.09 -9.05
N SER A 131 5.21 7.95 -9.50
CA SER A 131 6.32 7.24 -8.89
C SER A 131 7.65 7.78 -9.38
N ASN A 132 8.63 7.70 -8.49
CA ASN A 132 10.03 7.98 -8.80
C ASN A 132 10.76 6.70 -9.22
N PHE A 133 10.24 5.56 -8.78
CA PHE A 133 10.73 4.22 -9.06
C PHE A 133 9.57 3.20 -9.13
#